data_7c22946f2edb0efe7f43020c6abf9952
#
_entry.id   7c22946f2edb0efe7f43020c6abf9952
#
_cell.length_a   1.000
_cell.length_b   1.000
_cell.length_c   1.000
_cell.angle_alpha   90.00
_cell.angle_beta   90.00
_cell.angle_gamma   90.00
#
_symmetry.space_group_name_H-M   'P 1'
#
loop_
_entity.id
_entity.type
_entity.pdbx_description
1 polymer ?
#
loop_
_entity_poly.entity_id
_entity_poly.type
_entity_poly.pdbx_seq_one_letter_code
_entity_poly.pdbx_strand_id
1 'polypeptide(L)'
;MSGSVDDTATISKVVALTYNAGAVAPKVIAKGNGYLAGLILTRAQELGIPTRSDPALIEFLMELQLNQLIPPELYGAIAEVLAWAYEQDGDTGVATSSTS
;
A
#
# COMPACT_ATOMS: atom_id res chain seq x y z
N MET A 1 -0.23 28.12 -11.05
CA MET A 1 0.73 27.73 -10.10
C MET A 1 0.17 26.89 -8.96
N SER A 2 -0.90 27.26 -8.44
CA SER A 2 -1.47 26.47 -7.37
C SER A 2 -1.91 25.10 -7.86
N GLY A 3 -2.17 24.95 -9.15
CA GLY A 3 -2.59 23.67 -9.65
C GLY A 3 -1.59 22.54 -9.40
N SER A 4 -0.32 22.86 -9.45
CA SER A 4 0.71 21.84 -9.21
C SER A 4 0.70 21.40 -7.76
N VAL A 5 0.32 22.27 -6.86
CA VAL A 5 0.22 21.90 -5.46
C VAL A 5 -0.93 20.92 -5.26
N ASP A 6 -2.02 21.16 -5.94
CA ASP A 6 -3.17 20.28 -5.82
C ASP A 6 -2.85 18.88 -6.33
N ASP A 7 -2.07 18.79 -7.40
CA ASP A 7 -1.71 17.50 -7.96
C ASP A 7 -0.90 16.68 -6.96
N THR A 8 0.01 17.32 -6.26
CA THR A 8 0.84 16.59 -5.31
C THR A 8 0.04 16.12 -4.11
N ALA A 9 -1.08 16.78 -3.81
CA ALA A 9 -1.91 16.37 -2.68
C ALA A 9 -2.73 15.13 -2.99
N THR A 10 -2.84 14.75 -4.27
CA THR A 10 -3.68 13.65 -4.65
C THR A 10 -3.19 12.32 -4.08
N ILE A 11 -1.87 12.10 -4.06
CA ILE A 11 -1.28 10.88 -3.51
C ILE A 11 -0.43 11.31 -2.33
N SER A 12 -0.98 11.20 -1.14
CA SER A 12 -0.28 11.67 0.04
C SER A 12 0.32 10.54 0.87
N LYS A 13 -0.20 9.32 0.75
CA LYS A 13 0.24 8.21 1.58
C LYS A 13 0.26 6.93 0.77
N VAL A 14 1.29 6.10 0.98
CA VAL A 14 1.40 4.79 0.34
C VAL A 14 2.03 3.83 1.33
N VAL A 15 1.48 2.63 1.42
CA VAL A 15 2.05 1.54 2.22
C VAL A 15 2.12 0.31 1.33
N ALA A 16 3.29 -0.30 1.27
CA ALA A 16 3.48 -1.52 0.50
C ALA A 16 3.57 -2.71 1.45
N LEU A 17 2.87 -3.77 1.09
CA LEU A 17 2.79 -4.98 1.89
C LEU A 17 3.33 -6.15 1.09
N THR A 18 3.93 -7.11 1.78
CA THR A 18 4.35 -8.37 1.16
C THR A 18 3.70 -9.52 1.90
N TYR A 19 3.42 -10.59 1.16
CA TYR A 19 2.84 -11.79 1.73
C TYR A 19 3.30 -12.99 0.93
N ASN A 20 3.96 -13.93 1.59
CA ASN A 20 4.47 -15.16 0.96
C ASN A 20 3.70 -16.35 1.48
N ALA A 21 3.61 -17.40 0.63
CA ALA A 21 3.02 -18.65 1.06
C ALA A 21 3.76 -19.16 2.30
N GLY A 22 2.98 -19.52 3.32
CA GLY A 22 3.56 -19.98 4.57
C GLY A 22 3.85 -18.89 5.58
N ALA A 23 3.70 -17.62 5.19
CA ALA A 23 3.87 -16.54 6.15
C ALA A 23 2.70 -16.50 7.11
N VAL A 24 2.98 -16.06 8.35
CA VAL A 24 1.94 -15.93 9.36
C VAL A 24 0.97 -14.82 9.00
N ALA A 25 1.49 -13.73 8.47
CA ALA A 25 0.68 -12.56 8.12
C ALA A 25 1.44 -11.69 7.14
N PRO A 26 0.76 -10.83 6.40
CA PRO A 26 1.44 -9.83 5.58
C PRO A 26 2.28 -8.90 6.43
N LYS A 27 3.29 -8.31 5.82
CA LYS A 27 4.23 -7.46 6.51
C LYS A 27 4.40 -6.14 5.75
N VAL A 28 4.56 -5.06 6.49
CA VAL A 28 4.82 -3.73 5.91
C VAL A 28 6.28 -3.69 5.45
N ILE A 29 6.50 -3.46 4.16
CA ILE A 29 7.87 -3.40 3.62
C ILE A 29 8.27 -1.99 3.20
N ALA A 30 7.31 -1.09 3.03
CA ALA A 30 7.60 0.30 2.71
C ALA A 30 6.41 1.15 3.10
N LYS A 31 6.67 2.36 3.54
CA LYS A 31 5.61 3.32 3.76
C LYS A 31 6.19 4.72 3.61
N GLY A 32 5.34 5.64 3.19
CA GLY A 32 5.77 7.01 3.03
C GLY A 32 4.60 7.93 2.78
N ASN A 33 4.84 9.21 2.95
CA ASN A 33 3.85 10.22 2.63
C ASN A 33 4.51 11.31 1.82
N GLY A 34 3.68 12.16 1.20
CA GLY A 34 4.16 13.25 0.40
C GLY A 34 5.01 12.78 -0.77
N TYR A 35 6.16 13.40 -0.94
CA TYR A 35 7.05 13.07 -2.05
C TYR A 35 7.48 11.60 -2.03
N LEU A 36 7.74 11.08 -0.85
CA LEU A 36 8.17 9.68 -0.72
C LEU A 36 7.07 8.72 -1.16
N ALA A 37 5.82 9.05 -0.92
CA ALA A 37 4.71 8.21 -1.37
C ALA A 37 4.74 8.06 -2.89
N GLY A 38 5.02 9.15 -3.61
CA GLY A 38 5.12 9.09 -5.06
C GLY A 38 6.25 8.20 -5.53
N LEU A 39 7.39 8.26 -4.85
CA LEU A 39 8.52 7.41 -5.20
C LEU A 39 8.20 5.95 -4.99
N ILE A 40 7.57 5.62 -3.87
CA ILE A 40 7.19 4.24 -3.58
C ILE A 40 6.21 3.73 -4.63
N LEU A 41 5.23 4.54 -4.99
CA LEU A 41 4.24 4.14 -5.98
C LEU A 41 4.88 3.91 -7.34
N THR A 42 5.77 4.80 -7.75
CA THR A 42 6.48 4.65 -9.01
C THR A 42 7.28 3.35 -9.03
N ARG A 43 7.98 3.08 -7.93
CA ARG A 43 8.78 1.86 -7.84
C ARG A 43 7.90 0.61 -7.90
N ALA A 44 6.75 0.66 -7.22
CA ALA A 44 5.82 -0.45 -7.25
C ALA A 44 5.34 -0.73 -8.68
N GLN A 45 5.05 0.33 -9.42
CA GLN A 45 4.61 0.18 -10.80
C GLN A 45 5.70 -0.41 -11.67
N GLU A 46 6.95 0.01 -11.47
CA GLU A 46 8.07 -0.53 -12.22
C GLU A 46 8.27 -2.02 -11.97
N LEU A 47 7.99 -2.46 -10.75
CA LEU A 47 8.13 -3.85 -10.37
C LEU A 47 6.91 -4.70 -10.66
N GLY A 48 5.87 -4.10 -11.20
CA GLY A 48 4.65 -4.83 -11.51
C GLY A 48 3.80 -5.16 -10.29
N ILE A 49 4.02 -4.46 -9.18
CA ILE A 49 3.24 -4.67 -7.97
C ILE A 49 1.90 -3.96 -8.12
N PRO A 50 0.77 -4.67 -7.95
CA PRO A 50 -0.53 -4.04 -8.06
C PRO A 50 -0.68 -2.94 -7.02
N THR A 51 -1.33 -1.85 -7.41
CA THR A 51 -1.58 -0.72 -6.51
C THR A 51 -3.08 -0.51 -6.40
N ARG A 52 -3.55 -0.20 -5.20
CA ARG A 52 -4.98 -0.02 -4.95
C ARG A 52 -5.19 1.19 -4.07
N SER A 53 -6.23 1.96 -4.38
CA SER A 53 -6.60 3.12 -3.58
C SER A 53 -7.59 2.69 -2.50
N ASP A 54 -7.26 2.98 -1.25
CA ASP A 54 -8.13 2.68 -0.13
C ASP A 54 -7.87 3.69 0.98
N PRO A 55 -8.49 4.88 0.88
CA PRO A 55 -8.21 5.95 1.83
C PRO A 55 -8.52 5.59 3.28
N ALA A 56 -9.53 4.76 3.52
CA ALA A 56 -9.86 4.38 4.89
C ALA A 56 -8.81 3.45 5.47
N LEU A 57 -8.40 2.45 4.70
CA LEU A 57 -7.44 1.47 5.17
C LEU A 57 -6.06 2.08 5.36
N ILE A 58 -5.67 3.00 4.49
CA ILE A 58 -4.33 3.55 4.55
C ILE A 58 -4.05 4.26 5.88
N GLU A 59 -5.07 4.85 6.50
CA GLU A 59 -4.88 5.53 7.77
C GLU A 59 -4.42 4.55 8.85
N PHE A 60 -4.96 3.34 8.84
CA PHE A 60 -4.53 2.32 9.78
C PHE A 60 -3.14 1.80 9.45
N LEU A 61 -2.88 1.60 8.16
CA LEU A 61 -1.59 1.04 7.75
C LEU A 61 -0.43 1.98 8.04
N MET A 62 -0.67 3.29 7.94
CA MET A 62 0.38 4.27 8.19
C MET A 62 0.87 4.25 9.63
N GLU A 63 0.08 3.73 10.56
CA GLU A 63 0.47 3.65 11.97
C GLU A 63 1.40 2.48 12.24
N LEU A 64 1.51 1.54 11.31
CA LEU A 64 2.35 0.37 11.52
C LEU A 64 3.81 0.69 11.25
N GLN A 65 4.70 -0.08 11.89
CA GLN A 65 6.13 0.09 11.70
C GLN A 65 6.60 -0.67 10.46
N LEU A 66 7.73 -0.26 9.91
CA LEU A 66 8.37 -1.06 8.87
C LEU A 66 8.70 -2.43 9.43
N ASN A 67 8.49 -3.45 8.61
CA ASN A 67 8.72 -4.86 8.95
C ASN A 67 7.75 -5.40 9.99
N GLN A 68 6.74 -4.63 10.37
CA GLN A 68 5.72 -5.11 11.29
C GLN A 68 4.71 -5.98 10.55
N LEU A 69 4.31 -7.07 11.20
CA LEU A 69 3.23 -7.91 10.68
C LEU A 69 1.89 -7.18 10.85
N ILE A 70 0.99 -7.42 9.93
CA ILE A 70 -0.35 -6.84 10.01
C ILE A 70 -1.06 -7.40 11.23
N PRO A 71 -1.62 -6.55 12.09
CA PRO A 71 -2.33 -7.04 13.26
C PRO A 71 -3.65 -7.72 12.88
N PRO A 72 -4.12 -8.65 13.72
CA PRO A 72 -5.33 -9.41 13.39
C PRO A 72 -6.57 -8.55 13.15
N GLU A 73 -6.63 -7.37 13.75
CA GLU A 73 -7.77 -6.47 13.55
C GLU A 73 -7.95 -6.08 12.09
N LEU A 74 -6.88 -6.11 11.31
CA LEU A 74 -6.93 -5.69 9.92
C LEU A 74 -7.01 -6.86 8.95
N TYR A 75 -7.07 -8.10 9.45
CA TYR A 75 -7.06 -9.27 8.56
C TYR A 75 -8.18 -9.24 7.54
N GLY A 76 -9.39 -8.86 7.95
CA GLY A 76 -10.51 -8.84 7.03
C GLY A 76 -10.30 -7.89 5.86
N ALA A 77 -9.89 -6.65 6.17
CA ALA A 77 -9.67 -5.65 5.15
C ALA A 77 -8.50 -6.04 4.24
N ILE A 78 -7.42 -6.56 4.84
CA ILE A 78 -6.25 -6.94 4.06
C ILE A 78 -6.55 -8.14 3.18
N ALA A 79 -7.38 -9.07 3.65
CA ALA A 79 -7.74 -10.23 2.85
C ALA A 79 -8.40 -9.82 1.53
N GLU A 80 -9.26 -8.81 1.58
CA GLU A 80 -9.88 -8.29 0.36
C GLU A 80 -8.85 -7.70 -0.60
N VAL A 81 -7.90 -6.95 -0.04
CA VAL A 81 -6.86 -6.33 -0.85
C VAL A 81 -5.99 -7.40 -1.50
N LEU A 82 -5.61 -8.43 -0.74
CA LEU A 82 -4.77 -9.49 -1.27
C LEU A 82 -5.50 -10.33 -2.32
N ALA A 83 -6.79 -10.58 -2.11
CA ALA A 83 -7.57 -11.31 -3.10
C ALA A 83 -7.61 -10.54 -4.42
N TRP A 84 -7.80 -9.23 -4.33
CA TRP A 84 -7.77 -8.39 -5.51
C TRP A 84 -6.39 -8.42 -6.18
N ALA A 85 -5.32 -8.36 -5.37
CA ALA A 85 -3.97 -8.35 -5.91
C ALA A 85 -3.65 -9.64 -6.66
N TYR A 86 -4.12 -10.77 -6.15
CA TYR A 86 -3.93 -12.05 -6.85
C TYR A 86 -4.61 -12.03 -8.21
N GLU A 87 -5.76 -11.41 -8.32
CA GLU A 87 -6.44 -11.30 -9.61
C GLU A 87 -5.65 -10.42 -10.58
N GLN A 88 -4.79 -9.56 -10.06
CA GLN A 88 -3.94 -8.70 -10.87
C GLN A 88 -2.54 -9.30 -11.06
N ASP A 89 -2.39 -10.59 -10.78
CA ASP A 89 -1.10 -11.30 -10.90
C ASP A 89 -0.07 -10.82 -9.90
N GLY A 90 -0.50 -10.16 -8.82
CA GLY A 90 0.41 -9.75 -7.77
C GLY A 90 0.49 -10.83 -6.71
N ASP A 91 1.45 -11.73 -6.84
CA ASP A 91 1.52 -12.90 -5.97
C ASP A 91 2.41 -12.71 -4.75
N THR A 92 3.12 -11.60 -4.63
CA THR A 92 4.03 -11.40 -3.50
C THR A 92 3.75 -10.11 -2.73
N GLY A 93 2.92 -9.20 -3.25
CA GLY A 93 2.71 -7.96 -2.56
C GLY A 93 1.68 -7.06 -3.22
N VAL A 94 1.36 -6.00 -2.53
CA VAL A 94 0.40 -5.01 -3.00
C VAL A 94 0.76 -3.67 -2.37
N ALA A 95 0.54 -2.59 -3.10
CA ALA A 95 0.70 -1.24 -2.57
C ALA A 95 -0.68 -0.61 -2.40
N THR A 96 -0.93 -0.05 -1.24
CA THR A 96 -2.17 0.65 -0.94
C THR A 96 -1.88 2.13 -0.84
N SER A 97 -2.71 2.95 -1.48
CA SER A 97 -2.50 4.39 -1.50
C SER A 97 -3.71 5.13 -0.97
N SER A 98 -3.50 6.40 -0.67
CA SER A 98 -4.58 7.29 -0.26
C SER A 98 -5.18 8.05 -1.44
N THR A 99 -4.81 7.70 -2.64
CA THR A 99 -5.35 8.36 -3.83
C THR A 99 -6.85 8.21 -3.88
N SER A 100 -7.52 9.27 -4.15
CA SER A 100 -8.97 9.26 -4.25
C SER A 100 -9.43 9.14 -5.68
#